data_75c0f2192ddc6d7e19fbfda5a7c2d229
#
_entry.id   75c0f2192ddc6d7e19fbfda5a7c2d229
#
_cell.length_a   1.000
_cell.length_b   1.000
_cell.length_c   1.000
_cell.angle_alpha   90.00
_cell.angle_beta   90.00
_cell.angle_gamma   90.00
#
_symmetry.space_group_name_H-M   'P 1'
#
loop_
_entity.id
_entity.type
_entity.pdbx_description
1 polymer ?
#
loop_
_entity_poly.entity_id
_entity_poly.type
_entity_poly.pdbx_seq_one_letter_code
_entity_poly.pdbx_strand_id
1 'polypeptide(L)'
;DNSRGYVISIEMEIESSQLSFDALKDISNVAKALGDDKSMRAIEAILLARDGQFDAVIPNFQAFSAVLESYLKDSLIDGWIYLKKPDDKFYPALVTYISYKKGTEHSSESILLHVCHVSPNLDRGYYGFEHDYVAFYPGDVIQKRIYDALELKGVFKESEELKTQYEASYDRYCRLVKNQFSEQFVAKGSIYVSKAHSIMNGSFIDTKVIHDMSAQDVKTHRQFRESFLVDGQEKLLSLPEWTLMRVFNLATHDYVWLHSDYLSSYEYDKSLKDKLILPQTHRDLLDVLTTNVDAFSGDIIEGKTAGNVILCKGIPGVGKTLTAEIYSEIIERPLYLLHSGSLGTTAKEIEENLRVVFSRSERWNCVLLLDEADVFIVRRNDNIEQNAIVAEFLRTMEYFNGLLFMTTNRPNDIDEAIISRCAAIINYEAPTLDNAPKIWQVLAEQYGYTLPETLLSKLLETFNDITPRDIKMLLRLALRVAANKNAEPDIETFRQCAMFRAIKMAGN
;
A
#
# COMPACT_ATOMS: atom_id res chain seq x y z
N ASP A 1 0.13 -65.07 50.83
CA ASP A 1 -0.56 -63.81 50.99
C ASP A 1 -0.07 -62.79 49.93
N ASN A 2 -0.82 -62.74 48.84
CA ASN A 2 -0.60 -61.78 47.76
C ASN A 2 -1.68 -60.72 47.88
N SER A 3 -1.44 -59.67 48.65
CA SER A 3 -2.21 -58.45 48.59
C SER A 3 -1.56 -57.46 47.60
N ARG A 4 -1.89 -57.59 46.33
CA ARG A 4 -1.66 -56.48 45.34
C ARG A 4 -2.64 -55.40 45.67
N GLY A 5 -2.15 -54.32 46.34
CA GLY A 5 -2.87 -53.10 46.47
C GLY A 5 -3.06 -52.44 45.07
N TYR A 6 -4.30 -52.37 44.62
CA TYR A 6 -4.64 -51.54 43.46
C TYR A 6 -4.56 -50.07 43.89
N VAL A 7 -3.57 -49.38 43.40
CA VAL A 7 -3.53 -47.91 43.46
C VAL A 7 -4.49 -47.42 42.38
N ILE A 8 -5.65 -46.96 42.79
CA ILE A 8 -6.55 -46.24 41.90
C ILE A 8 -6.01 -44.81 41.81
N SER A 9 -5.33 -44.49 40.72
CA SER A 9 -4.99 -43.11 40.42
C SER A 9 -6.21 -42.43 39.78
N ILE A 10 -6.82 -41.48 40.47
CA ILE A 10 -7.85 -40.63 39.92
C ILE A 10 -7.09 -39.41 39.38
N GLU A 11 -6.95 -39.31 38.04
CA GLU A 11 -6.52 -38.08 37.39
C GLU A 11 -7.73 -37.15 37.33
N MET A 12 -7.72 -36.10 38.15
CA MET A 12 -8.64 -34.99 38.02
C MET A 12 -7.91 -33.83 37.37
N GLU A 13 -8.36 -33.43 36.17
CA GLU A 13 -7.98 -32.13 35.58
C GLU A 13 -8.74 -31.04 36.32
N ILE A 14 -8.09 -30.33 37.22
CA ILE A 14 -8.61 -29.16 37.91
C ILE A 14 -7.91 -27.94 37.30
N GLU A 15 -8.72 -26.98 36.74
CA GLU A 15 -8.15 -25.70 36.32
C GLU A 15 -7.52 -25.00 37.52
N SER A 16 -6.24 -24.69 37.40
CA SER A 16 -5.46 -24.07 38.49
C SER A 16 -6.04 -22.73 38.94
N SER A 17 -6.78 -22.02 38.04
CA SER A 17 -7.51 -20.79 38.31
C SER A 17 -8.59 -20.96 39.39
N GLN A 18 -9.16 -22.13 39.56
CA GLN A 18 -10.23 -22.46 40.53
C GLN A 18 -9.70 -22.81 41.92
N LEU A 19 -8.38 -23.05 42.07
CA LEU A 19 -7.79 -23.40 43.34
C LEU A 19 -7.47 -22.14 44.15
N SER A 20 -7.84 -22.18 45.46
CA SER A 20 -7.44 -21.12 46.39
C SER A 20 -5.93 -21.13 46.65
N PHE A 21 -5.40 -20.03 47.15
CA PHE A 21 -4.00 -19.88 47.52
C PHE A 21 -3.60 -20.94 48.59
N ASP A 22 -4.48 -21.19 49.56
CA ASP A 22 -4.24 -22.18 50.61
C ASP A 22 -4.30 -23.62 50.07
N ALA A 23 -5.23 -23.93 49.17
CA ALA A 23 -5.28 -25.21 48.51
C ALA A 23 -4.01 -25.53 47.70
N LEU A 24 -3.46 -24.52 47.00
CA LEU A 24 -2.17 -24.70 46.28
C LEU A 24 -1.01 -24.93 47.25
N LYS A 25 -0.96 -24.27 48.42
CA LYS A 25 0.05 -24.53 49.45
C LYS A 25 -0.05 -25.93 50.01
N ASP A 26 -1.27 -26.40 50.27
CA ASP A 26 -1.50 -27.77 50.76
C ASP A 26 -1.06 -28.81 49.74
N ILE A 27 -1.37 -28.61 48.46
CA ILE A 27 -0.91 -29.49 47.37
C ILE A 27 0.63 -29.46 47.27
N SER A 28 1.26 -28.28 47.40
CA SER A 28 2.72 -28.16 47.41
C SER A 28 3.36 -28.94 48.57
N ASN A 29 2.78 -28.88 49.77
CA ASN A 29 3.26 -29.66 50.93
C ASN A 29 3.13 -31.16 50.70
N VAL A 30 2.02 -31.62 50.08
CA VAL A 30 1.83 -33.04 49.73
C VAL A 30 2.85 -33.48 48.67
N ALA A 31 3.05 -32.68 47.61
CA ALA A 31 4.06 -32.98 46.58
C ALA A 31 5.46 -33.09 47.17
N LYS A 32 5.81 -32.22 48.11
CA LYS A 32 7.07 -32.25 48.84
C LYS A 32 7.20 -33.51 49.68
N ALA A 33 6.16 -33.94 50.37
CA ALA A 33 6.14 -35.16 51.17
C ALA A 33 6.27 -36.42 50.31
N LEU A 34 5.78 -36.40 49.08
CA LEU A 34 5.87 -37.50 48.11
C LEU A 34 7.18 -37.49 47.31
N GLY A 35 8.01 -36.47 47.45
CA GLY A 35 9.24 -36.30 46.67
C GLY A 35 9.01 -35.97 45.20
N ASP A 36 7.85 -35.42 44.85
CA ASP A 36 7.52 -34.94 43.49
C ASP A 36 8.05 -33.52 43.28
N ASP A 37 9.32 -33.40 43.00
CA ASP A 37 10.01 -32.12 42.78
C ASP A 37 9.41 -31.35 41.57
N LYS A 38 8.88 -32.07 40.58
CA LYS A 38 8.32 -31.44 39.38
C LYS A 38 7.04 -30.66 39.70
N SER A 39 6.10 -31.31 40.39
CA SER A 39 4.86 -30.67 40.81
C SER A 39 5.10 -29.59 41.85
N MET A 40 6.01 -29.78 42.78
CA MET A 40 6.38 -28.81 43.80
C MET A 40 6.87 -27.48 43.13
N ARG A 41 7.82 -27.54 42.21
CA ARG A 41 8.34 -26.37 41.52
C ARG A 41 7.27 -25.67 40.66
N ALA A 42 6.37 -26.45 40.03
CA ALA A 42 5.26 -25.88 39.28
C ALA A 42 4.34 -25.06 40.18
N ILE A 43 3.97 -25.58 41.33
CA ILE A 43 3.07 -24.89 42.27
C ILE A 43 3.76 -23.68 42.89
N GLU A 44 5.05 -23.77 43.22
CA GLU A 44 5.83 -22.62 43.70
C GLU A 44 5.83 -21.47 42.68
N ALA A 45 6.05 -21.78 41.40
CA ALA A 45 6.01 -20.78 40.35
C ALA A 45 4.61 -20.12 40.21
N ILE A 46 3.54 -20.90 40.34
CA ILE A 46 2.17 -20.41 40.34
C ILE A 46 1.89 -19.50 41.54
N LEU A 47 2.33 -19.91 42.73
CA LEU A 47 2.18 -19.12 43.96
C LEU A 47 2.92 -17.77 43.86
N LEU A 48 4.17 -17.77 43.37
CA LEU A 48 4.94 -16.55 43.14
C LEU A 48 4.24 -15.62 42.13
N ALA A 49 3.72 -16.18 41.05
CA ALA A 49 2.98 -15.39 40.03
C ALA A 49 1.71 -14.77 40.62
N ARG A 50 0.97 -15.48 41.46
CA ARG A 50 -0.23 -14.94 42.13
C ARG A 50 0.10 -13.84 43.17
N ASP A 51 1.31 -13.84 43.70
CA ASP A 51 1.86 -12.82 44.58
C ASP A 51 2.49 -11.63 43.80
N GLY A 52 2.33 -11.60 42.48
CA GLY A 52 2.86 -10.56 41.61
C GLY A 52 4.37 -10.65 41.36
N GLN A 53 4.99 -11.81 41.62
CA GLN A 53 6.43 -12.04 41.42
C GLN A 53 6.67 -12.82 40.13
N PHE A 54 7.09 -12.12 39.07
CA PHE A 54 7.21 -12.68 37.71
C PHE A 54 8.66 -12.90 37.24
N ASP A 55 9.66 -12.65 38.08
CA ASP A 55 11.08 -12.82 37.76
C ASP A 55 11.56 -14.28 37.79
N ALA A 56 10.75 -15.16 38.37
CA ALA A 56 11.05 -16.57 38.41
C ALA A 56 10.96 -17.23 37.04
N VAL A 57 11.87 -18.17 36.74
CA VAL A 57 11.80 -18.96 35.52
C VAL A 57 10.69 -19.99 35.61
N ILE A 58 9.98 -20.25 34.52
CA ILE A 58 8.93 -21.25 34.43
C ILE A 58 9.56 -22.64 34.41
N PRO A 59 9.33 -23.48 35.44
CA PRO A 59 10.06 -24.74 35.61
C PRO A 59 9.57 -25.84 34.68
N ASN A 60 8.30 -25.81 34.29
CA ASN A 60 7.69 -26.78 33.38
C ASN A 60 6.48 -26.16 32.64
N PHE A 61 6.04 -26.86 31.60
CA PHE A 61 5.00 -26.37 30.72
C PHE A 61 3.61 -26.30 31.39
N GLN A 62 3.33 -27.17 32.35
CA GLN A 62 2.06 -27.23 33.07
C GLN A 62 1.82 -25.98 33.93
N ALA A 63 2.90 -25.37 34.48
CA ALA A 63 2.78 -24.13 35.24
C ALA A 63 2.49 -22.90 34.39
N PHE A 64 2.80 -22.95 33.08
CA PHE A 64 2.79 -21.77 32.23
C PHE A 64 1.40 -21.14 32.11
N SER A 65 0.33 -21.91 31.93
CA SER A 65 -1.03 -21.37 31.77
C SER A 65 -1.44 -20.52 32.98
N ALA A 66 -1.20 -20.98 34.20
CA ALA A 66 -1.55 -20.26 35.41
C ALA A 66 -0.66 -19.05 35.67
N VAL A 67 0.64 -19.14 35.35
CA VAL A 67 1.57 -18.01 35.42
C VAL A 67 1.18 -16.94 34.40
N LEU A 68 0.85 -17.35 33.17
CA LEU A 68 0.40 -16.44 32.12
C LEU A 68 -0.90 -15.73 32.50
N GLU A 69 -1.89 -16.47 33.02
CA GLU A 69 -3.15 -15.90 33.48
C GLU A 69 -2.92 -14.86 34.61
N SER A 70 -2.09 -15.21 35.60
CA SER A 70 -1.76 -14.29 36.69
C SER A 70 -1.03 -13.04 36.17
N TYR A 71 -0.10 -13.19 35.24
CA TYR A 71 0.65 -12.10 34.63
C TYR A 71 -0.24 -11.16 33.85
N LEU A 72 -1.20 -11.68 33.08
CA LEU A 72 -2.11 -10.87 32.24
C LEU A 72 -3.23 -10.20 33.08
N LYS A 73 -3.59 -10.77 34.24
CA LYS A 73 -4.57 -10.15 35.16
C LYS A 73 -3.98 -9.00 35.99
N ASP A 74 -2.66 -8.96 36.14
CA ASP A 74 -1.99 -7.94 36.94
C ASP A 74 -1.79 -6.65 36.13
N SER A 75 -2.34 -5.54 36.63
CA SER A 75 -2.00 -4.17 36.18
C SER A 75 -2.19 -3.87 34.69
N LEU A 76 -3.24 -4.41 34.04
CA LEU A 76 -3.65 -3.95 32.71
C LEU A 76 -4.46 -2.65 32.80
N ILE A 77 -4.21 -1.70 31.91
CA ILE A 77 -4.90 -0.39 31.84
C ILE A 77 -6.27 -0.57 31.22
N ASP A 78 -6.30 -1.03 29.95
CA ASP A 78 -7.52 -1.27 29.17
C ASP A 78 -7.81 -2.77 28.96
N GLY A 79 -6.99 -3.65 29.52
CA GLY A 79 -7.09 -5.09 29.38
C GLY A 79 -6.52 -5.63 28.07
N TRP A 80 -5.68 -4.87 27.42
CA TRP A 80 -5.08 -5.22 26.13
C TRP A 80 -3.66 -5.76 26.28
N ILE A 81 -3.25 -6.48 25.27
CA ILE A 81 -1.84 -6.79 24.99
C ILE A 81 -1.49 -6.20 23.62
N TYR A 82 -0.20 -6.11 23.35
CA TYR A 82 0.29 -5.61 22.07
C TYR A 82 1.03 -6.72 21.33
N LEU A 83 0.66 -6.92 20.08
CA LEU A 83 1.26 -7.89 19.18
C LEU A 83 2.24 -7.18 18.25
N LYS A 84 3.52 -7.50 18.36
CA LYS A 84 4.52 -7.04 17.41
C LYS A 84 4.41 -7.84 16.12
N LYS A 85 4.16 -7.18 15.01
CA LYS A 85 4.03 -7.81 13.69
C LYS A 85 5.30 -7.61 12.85
N PRO A 86 5.43 -8.29 11.70
CA PRO A 86 6.62 -8.21 10.84
C PRO A 86 6.96 -6.84 10.27
N ASP A 87 6.03 -5.89 10.32
CA ASP A 87 6.23 -4.49 9.97
C ASP A 87 6.87 -3.66 11.11
N ASP A 88 7.30 -4.32 12.17
CA ASP A 88 7.91 -3.73 13.37
C ASP A 88 6.97 -2.81 14.17
N LYS A 89 5.66 -2.88 13.89
CA LYS A 89 4.62 -2.13 14.61
C LYS A 89 3.92 -2.99 15.66
N PHE A 90 3.39 -2.32 16.67
CA PHE A 90 2.64 -2.92 17.78
C PHE A 90 1.15 -2.72 17.57
N TYR A 91 0.41 -3.82 17.60
CA TYR A 91 -1.03 -3.83 17.38
C TYR A 91 -1.75 -4.30 18.63
N PRO A 92 -2.70 -3.53 19.16
CA PRO A 92 -3.42 -3.92 20.35
C PRO A 92 -4.37 -5.09 20.08
N ALA A 93 -4.52 -5.95 21.06
CA ALA A 93 -5.45 -7.07 21.03
C ALA A 93 -6.03 -7.34 22.41
N LEU A 94 -7.32 -7.64 22.49
CA LEU A 94 -7.99 -8.02 23.71
C LEU A 94 -7.80 -9.53 23.95
N VAL A 95 -7.33 -9.90 25.14
CA VAL A 95 -7.23 -11.31 25.53
C VAL A 95 -8.63 -11.85 25.85
N THR A 96 -9.02 -12.95 25.22
CA THR A 96 -10.32 -13.58 25.42
C THR A 96 -10.24 -14.76 26.39
N TYR A 97 -9.37 -15.73 26.13
CA TYR A 97 -9.12 -16.87 27.01
C TYR A 97 -7.80 -17.57 26.68
N ILE A 98 -7.38 -18.45 27.57
CA ILE A 98 -6.20 -19.30 27.41
C ILE A 98 -6.70 -20.75 27.34
N SER A 99 -6.23 -21.51 26.35
CA SER A 99 -6.58 -22.94 26.23
C SER A 99 -5.32 -23.81 26.14
N TYR A 100 -5.42 -25.00 26.71
CA TYR A 100 -4.39 -26.04 26.59
C TYR A 100 -4.81 -27.07 25.54
N LYS A 101 -3.92 -27.36 24.62
CA LYS A 101 -4.08 -28.40 23.61
C LYS A 101 -3.08 -29.54 23.90
N LYS A 102 -3.63 -30.71 24.25
CA LYS A 102 -2.82 -31.91 24.51
C LYS A 102 -2.11 -32.36 23.23
N GLY A 103 -0.85 -32.76 23.38
CA GLY A 103 -0.08 -33.33 22.29
C GLY A 103 -0.67 -34.68 21.82
N THR A 104 -0.50 -34.96 20.54
CA THR A 104 -0.84 -36.24 19.89
C THR A 104 0.39 -36.84 19.24
N GLU A 105 0.31 -38.04 18.66
CA GLU A 105 1.42 -38.65 17.90
C GLU A 105 1.94 -37.75 16.75
N HIS A 106 1.11 -36.81 16.25
CA HIS A 106 1.42 -35.92 15.12
C HIS A 106 1.48 -34.44 15.48
N SER A 107 1.24 -34.03 16.73
CA SER A 107 1.29 -32.66 17.19
C SER A 107 1.86 -32.53 18.60
N SER A 108 2.73 -31.53 18.79
CA SER A 108 3.23 -31.17 20.12
C SER A 108 2.14 -30.56 20.98
N GLU A 109 2.23 -30.75 22.31
CA GLU A 109 1.37 -30.00 23.23
C GLU A 109 1.60 -28.50 23.09
N SER A 110 0.53 -27.72 23.27
CA SER A 110 0.59 -26.25 23.13
C SER A 110 -0.39 -25.56 24.06
N ILE A 111 -0.04 -24.32 24.45
CA ILE A 111 -0.95 -23.39 25.12
C ILE A 111 -1.24 -22.28 24.13
N LEU A 112 -2.53 -22.02 23.91
CA LEU A 112 -3.00 -21.00 22.98
C LEU A 112 -3.55 -19.81 23.77
N LEU A 113 -2.95 -18.66 23.53
CA LEU A 113 -3.47 -17.36 24.00
C LEU A 113 -4.40 -16.81 22.93
N HIS A 114 -5.71 -16.88 23.17
CA HIS A 114 -6.71 -16.39 22.24
C HIS A 114 -6.94 -14.89 22.43
N VAL A 115 -7.00 -14.18 21.32
CA VAL A 115 -7.16 -12.72 21.28
C VAL A 115 -8.19 -12.32 20.25
N CYS A 116 -8.74 -11.12 20.40
CA CYS A 116 -9.60 -10.52 19.39
C CYS A 116 -9.27 -9.04 19.18
N HIS A 117 -9.56 -8.57 18.00
CA HIS A 117 -9.34 -7.19 17.57
C HIS A 117 -10.21 -6.86 16.35
N VAL A 118 -10.26 -5.58 15.97
CA VAL A 118 -10.87 -5.13 14.72
C VAL A 118 -9.75 -4.84 13.73
N SER A 119 -9.75 -5.54 12.60
CA SER A 119 -8.72 -5.38 11.56
C SER A 119 -9.23 -5.85 10.19
N PRO A 120 -8.48 -5.56 9.10
CA PRO A 120 -8.77 -6.19 7.83
C PRO A 120 -8.46 -7.69 7.88
N ASN A 121 -9.43 -8.50 7.44
CA ASN A 121 -9.16 -9.90 7.10
C ASN A 121 -8.49 -9.93 5.72
N LEU A 122 -7.18 -10.14 5.71
CA LEU A 122 -6.37 -10.07 4.50
C LEU A 122 -6.69 -11.18 3.50
N ASP A 123 -7.18 -12.34 3.97
CA ASP A 123 -7.54 -13.47 3.11
C ASP A 123 -8.91 -13.28 2.44
N ARG A 124 -9.86 -12.70 3.15
CA ARG A 124 -11.25 -12.56 2.72
C ARG A 124 -11.60 -11.17 2.20
N GLY A 125 -10.73 -10.19 2.40
CA GLY A 125 -10.87 -8.81 1.90
C GLY A 125 -11.98 -8.00 2.58
N TYR A 126 -12.41 -8.36 3.79
CA TYR A 126 -13.31 -7.55 4.61
C TYR A 126 -12.58 -6.92 5.79
N TYR A 127 -13.16 -5.87 6.36
CA TYR A 127 -12.69 -5.22 7.58
C TYR A 127 -13.70 -5.46 8.69
N GLY A 128 -13.26 -6.00 9.81
CA GLY A 128 -14.15 -6.28 10.91
C GLY A 128 -13.50 -7.00 12.09
N PHE A 129 -14.33 -7.71 12.84
CA PHE A 129 -13.91 -8.46 14.01
C PHE A 129 -13.14 -9.73 13.61
N GLU A 130 -11.97 -9.88 14.15
CA GLU A 130 -11.07 -11.02 13.93
C GLU A 130 -10.69 -11.68 15.24
N HIS A 131 -10.66 -13.01 15.19
CA HIS A 131 -10.10 -13.86 16.24
C HIS A 131 -8.75 -14.40 15.79
N ASP A 132 -7.76 -14.27 16.66
CA ASP A 132 -6.41 -14.79 16.42
C ASP A 132 -5.93 -15.54 17.67
N TYR A 133 -4.83 -16.24 17.57
CA TYR A 133 -4.19 -16.88 18.73
C TYR A 133 -2.68 -16.88 18.58
N VAL A 134 -2.00 -16.84 19.73
CA VAL A 134 -0.56 -17.05 19.83
C VAL A 134 -0.30 -18.40 20.48
N ALA A 135 0.42 -19.28 19.76
CA ALA A 135 0.73 -20.61 20.23
C ALA A 135 2.11 -20.66 20.92
N PHE A 136 2.11 -21.18 22.14
CA PHE A 136 3.31 -21.47 22.92
C PHE A 136 3.54 -22.96 23.01
N TYR A 137 4.77 -23.37 22.79
CA TYR A 137 5.24 -24.75 22.89
C TYR A 137 6.22 -24.89 24.05
N PRO A 138 6.49 -26.10 24.54
CA PRO A 138 7.40 -26.31 25.69
C PRO A 138 8.77 -25.63 25.52
N GLY A 139 9.36 -25.67 24.34
CA GLY A 139 10.64 -25.03 24.05
C GLY A 139 10.63 -23.50 24.05
N ASP A 140 9.45 -22.89 23.92
CA ASP A 140 9.28 -21.44 23.98
C ASP A 140 9.28 -20.89 25.41
N VAL A 141 8.98 -21.76 26.39
CA VAL A 141 8.55 -21.38 27.75
C VAL A 141 9.48 -21.91 28.84
N ILE A 142 9.83 -23.21 28.78
CA ILE A 142 10.57 -23.87 29.88
C ILE A 142 11.92 -23.19 30.08
N GLN A 143 12.26 -22.92 31.35
CA GLN A 143 13.49 -22.25 31.80
C GLN A 143 13.59 -20.78 31.33
N LYS A 144 12.47 -20.16 30.96
CA LYS A 144 12.38 -18.70 30.67
C LYS A 144 11.47 -18.01 31.66
N ARG A 145 11.67 -16.71 31.84
CA ARG A 145 10.73 -15.88 32.60
C ARG A 145 9.51 -15.60 31.71
N ILE A 146 8.39 -15.25 32.30
CA ILE A 146 7.15 -15.06 31.57
C ILE A 146 7.28 -14.01 30.47
N TYR A 147 7.89 -12.88 30.73
CA TYR A 147 8.05 -11.80 29.76
C TYR A 147 9.02 -12.15 28.63
N ASP A 148 10.09 -12.94 28.90
CA ASP A 148 11.00 -13.43 27.86
C ASP A 148 10.27 -14.40 26.91
N ALA A 149 9.38 -15.24 27.44
CA ALA A 149 8.59 -16.18 26.64
C ALA A 149 7.54 -15.45 25.77
N LEU A 150 6.92 -14.40 26.29
CA LEU A 150 5.97 -13.57 25.55
C LEU A 150 6.67 -12.76 24.44
N GLU A 151 7.77 -12.10 24.77
CA GLU A 151 8.56 -11.30 23.82
C GLU A 151 9.08 -12.15 22.66
N LEU A 152 9.50 -13.38 22.91
CA LEU A 152 9.91 -14.34 21.88
C LEU A 152 8.80 -14.57 20.82
N LYS A 153 7.53 -14.46 21.24
CA LYS A 153 6.35 -14.59 20.37
C LYS A 153 5.81 -13.24 19.89
N GLY A 154 6.52 -12.16 20.18
CA GLY A 154 6.07 -10.82 19.83
C GLY A 154 4.84 -10.36 20.61
N VAL A 155 4.62 -10.88 21.82
CA VAL A 155 3.54 -10.49 22.72
C VAL A 155 4.09 -9.60 23.81
N PHE A 156 3.49 -8.44 24.00
CA PHE A 156 3.90 -7.45 24.97
C PHE A 156 2.71 -7.10 25.86
N LYS A 157 2.95 -7.03 27.16
CA LYS A 157 1.95 -6.54 28.11
C LYS A 157 1.73 -5.06 27.90
N GLU A 158 0.51 -4.58 28.12
CA GLU A 158 0.16 -3.19 28.05
C GLU A 158 1.05 -2.34 28.98
N SER A 159 1.53 -1.22 28.45
CA SER A 159 2.28 -0.20 29.19
C SER A 159 1.82 1.19 28.74
N GLU A 160 2.02 2.19 29.58
CA GLU A 160 1.69 3.60 29.24
C GLU A 160 2.40 4.05 27.94
N GLU A 161 3.60 3.55 27.68
CA GLU A 161 4.35 3.88 26.47
C GLU A 161 3.68 3.28 25.23
N LEU A 162 3.35 1.98 25.23
CA LEU A 162 2.69 1.31 24.12
C LEU A 162 1.29 1.88 23.86
N LYS A 163 0.56 2.18 24.95
CA LYS A 163 -0.75 2.85 24.87
C LYS A 163 -0.64 4.22 24.21
N THR A 164 0.29 5.07 24.66
CA THR A 164 0.50 6.41 24.10
C THR A 164 0.89 6.35 22.62
N GLN A 165 1.76 5.40 22.23
CA GLN A 165 2.12 5.18 20.82
C GLN A 165 0.91 4.78 19.99
N TYR A 166 0.10 3.85 20.49
CA TYR A 166 -1.12 3.41 19.80
C TYR A 166 -2.13 4.56 19.66
N GLU A 167 -2.41 5.32 20.72
CA GLU A 167 -3.34 6.45 20.71
C GLU A 167 -2.93 7.51 19.67
N ALA A 168 -1.65 7.83 19.57
CA ALA A 168 -1.13 8.75 18.57
C ALA A 168 -1.34 8.22 17.12
N SER A 169 -1.08 6.94 16.89
CA SER A 169 -1.30 6.28 15.60
C SER A 169 -2.80 6.18 15.29
N TYR A 170 -3.64 5.91 16.29
CA TYR A 170 -5.09 5.81 16.13
C TYR A 170 -5.74 7.15 15.81
N ASP A 171 -5.34 8.22 16.49
CA ASP A 171 -5.79 9.58 16.18
C ASP A 171 -5.43 9.99 14.75
N ARG A 172 -4.22 9.63 14.31
CA ARG A 172 -3.79 9.82 12.92
C ARG A 172 -4.66 9.02 11.97
N TYR A 173 -4.85 7.73 12.22
CA TYR A 173 -5.69 6.82 11.44
C TYR A 173 -7.11 7.37 11.30
N CYS A 174 -7.74 7.79 12.41
CA CYS A 174 -9.08 8.36 12.40
C CYS A 174 -9.18 9.61 11.52
N ARG A 175 -8.19 10.49 11.57
CA ARG A 175 -8.15 11.69 10.70
C ARG A 175 -8.05 11.30 9.21
N LEU A 176 -7.16 10.39 8.87
CA LEU A 176 -6.97 9.91 7.50
C LEU A 176 -8.24 9.25 6.96
N VAL A 177 -8.83 8.33 7.73
CA VAL A 177 -10.04 7.59 7.29
C VAL A 177 -11.24 8.51 7.13
N LYS A 178 -11.44 9.50 8.03
CA LYS A 178 -12.63 10.34 8.00
C LYS A 178 -12.56 11.49 7.00
N ASN A 179 -11.39 12.09 6.81
CA ASN A 179 -11.28 13.40 6.17
C ASN A 179 -10.47 13.37 4.86
N GLN A 180 -9.78 12.29 4.55
CA GLN A 180 -8.79 12.26 3.48
C GLN A 180 -8.99 11.11 2.50
N PHE A 181 -10.25 10.73 2.27
CA PHE A 181 -10.61 9.76 1.23
C PHE A 181 -10.23 10.30 -0.14
N SER A 182 -9.69 9.43 -0.99
CA SER A 182 -9.18 9.71 -2.34
C SER A 182 -7.96 10.64 -2.42
N GLU A 183 -7.40 11.09 -1.31
CA GLU A 183 -6.14 11.84 -1.34
C GLU A 183 -4.95 10.97 -1.70
N GLN A 184 -3.97 11.63 -2.31
CA GLN A 184 -2.68 11.02 -2.65
C GLN A 184 -1.70 11.14 -1.49
N PHE A 185 -1.01 10.04 -1.21
CA PHE A 185 0.04 9.96 -0.21
C PHE A 185 1.32 9.39 -0.81
N VAL A 186 2.43 9.61 -0.11
CA VAL A 186 3.63 8.79 -0.26
C VAL A 186 3.57 7.70 0.80
N ALA A 187 3.58 6.44 0.37
CA ALA A 187 3.68 5.29 1.25
C ALA A 187 5.12 4.80 1.30
N LYS A 188 5.68 4.73 2.52
CA LYS A 188 7.05 4.23 2.74
C LYS A 188 7.10 3.32 3.95
N GLY A 189 7.09 2.01 3.70
CA GLY A 189 7.09 1.02 4.77
C GLY A 189 6.69 -0.37 4.32
N SER A 190 6.45 -1.24 5.29
CA SER A 190 6.01 -2.61 5.06
C SER A 190 4.53 -2.66 4.70
N ILE A 191 4.18 -3.53 3.76
CA ILE A 191 2.80 -3.72 3.30
C ILE A 191 2.33 -5.15 3.55
N TYR A 192 1.01 -5.29 3.64
CA TYR A 192 0.31 -6.56 3.64
C TYR A 192 -0.45 -6.70 2.32
N VAL A 193 -0.18 -7.77 1.59
CA VAL A 193 -0.83 -8.08 0.32
C VAL A 193 -1.59 -9.39 0.46
N SER A 194 -2.89 -9.36 0.16
CA SER A 194 -3.66 -10.59 -0.01
C SER A 194 -3.36 -11.16 -1.39
N LYS A 195 -2.60 -12.25 -1.45
CA LYS A 195 -2.54 -13.11 -2.64
C LYS A 195 -3.09 -14.45 -2.23
N ALA A 196 -4.16 -14.89 -2.89
CA ALA A 196 -4.85 -16.18 -2.73
C ALA A 196 -4.10 -17.19 -1.83
N HIS A 197 -4.39 -17.20 -0.53
CA HIS A 197 -3.87 -18.11 0.50
C HIS A 197 -2.45 -17.87 1.06
N SER A 198 -1.76 -16.80 0.74
CA SER A 198 -0.53 -16.44 1.46
C SER A 198 -0.44 -14.94 1.69
N ILE A 199 -0.37 -14.55 2.94
CA ILE A 199 0.00 -13.19 3.35
C ILE A 199 1.48 -13.04 3.04
N MET A 200 1.83 -12.27 2.01
CA MET A 200 3.23 -11.90 1.79
C MET A 200 3.57 -10.80 2.80
N ASN A 201 3.92 -11.22 4.01
CA ASN A 201 4.41 -10.35 5.04
C ASN A 201 5.80 -9.83 4.66
N GLY A 202 6.00 -8.51 4.71
CA GLY A 202 7.31 -7.90 4.62
C GLY A 202 7.75 -7.40 3.24
N SER A 203 6.83 -7.29 2.26
CA SER A 203 7.12 -6.50 1.07
C SER A 203 7.19 -5.02 1.45
N PHE A 204 8.23 -4.32 0.98
CA PHE A 204 8.42 -2.89 1.24
C PHE A 204 7.89 -2.08 0.05
N ILE A 205 7.26 -0.95 0.35
CA ILE A 205 6.78 0.02 -0.64
C ILE A 205 7.47 1.37 -0.42
N ASP A 206 7.80 2.06 -1.51
CA ASP A 206 8.22 3.47 -1.53
C ASP A 206 7.67 4.10 -2.81
N THR A 207 6.40 4.54 -2.77
CA THR A 207 5.68 5.03 -3.96
C THR A 207 4.47 5.88 -3.61
N LYS A 208 3.90 6.51 -4.63
CA LYS A 208 2.63 7.24 -4.55
C LYS A 208 1.46 6.26 -4.44
N VAL A 209 0.55 6.54 -3.53
CA VAL A 209 -0.66 5.74 -3.31
C VAL A 209 -1.88 6.65 -3.15
N ILE A 210 -3.07 6.09 -3.38
CA ILE A 210 -4.35 6.77 -3.13
C ILE A 210 -5.07 6.06 -1.97
N HIS A 211 -5.54 6.82 -1.00
CA HIS A 211 -6.40 6.30 0.06
C HIS A 211 -7.76 5.91 -0.53
N ASP A 212 -8.11 4.63 -0.46
CA ASP A 212 -9.39 4.11 -0.92
C ASP A 212 -9.90 2.96 -0.05
N MET A 213 -10.71 3.32 0.94
CA MET A 213 -11.44 2.38 1.81
C MET A 213 -12.92 2.34 1.45
N SER A 214 -13.27 2.41 0.14
CA SER A 214 -14.67 2.41 -0.28
C SER A 214 -15.37 1.10 0.10
N ALA A 215 -16.62 1.23 0.58
CA ALA A 215 -17.44 0.10 1.01
C ALA A 215 -17.82 -0.87 -0.14
N GLN A 216 -17.64 -0.48 -1.39
CA GLN A 216 -17.91 -1.36 -2.54
C GLN A 216 -16.95 -2.54 -2.63
N ASP A 217 -15.70 -2.32 -2.21
CA ASP A 217 -14.62 -3.32 -2.27
C ASP A 217 -14.30 -3.93 -0.90
N VAL A 218 -14.75 -3.29 0.18
CA VAL A 218 -14.53 -3.74 1.56
C VAL A 218 -15.85 -4.22 2.14
N LYS A 219 -16.04 -5.53 2.20
CA LYS A 219 -17.20 -6.12 2.88
C LYS A 219 -17.06 -5.91 4.38
N THR A 220 -17.80 -4.97 4.94
CA THR A 220 -17.87 -4.79 6.39
C THR A 220 -18.85 -5.82 6.98
N HIS A 221 -18.35 -6.81 7.67
CA HIS A 221 -19.19 -7.69 8.49
C HIS A 221 -19.41 -7.04 9.87
N ARG A 222 -20.53 -6.34 10.03
CA ARG A 222 -21.06 -5.92 11.33
C ARG A 222 -21.87 -7.07 11.97
N GLN A 223 -21.21 -8.10 12.42
CA GLN A 223 -21.85 -9.05 13.33
C GLN A 223 -21.06 -9.08 14.63
N PHE A 224 -21.33 -8.12 15.49
CA PHE A 224 -20.97 -8.20 16.90
C PHE A 224 -22.10 -8.96 17.63
N ARG A 225 -21.86 -10.19 18.01
CA ARG A 225 -22.76 -10.99 18.84
C ARG A 225 -22.00 -11.85 19.84
N GLU A 226 -20.94 -11.35 20.44
CA GLU A 226 -20.36 -12.02 21.59
C GLU A 226 -20.11 -11.01 22.70
N SER A 227 -20.84 -11.16 23.80
CA SER A 227 -20.57 -10.51 25.06
C SER A 227 -19.42 -11.26 25.72
N PHE A 228 -18.30 -10.60 25.95
CA PHE A 228 -17.19 -11.16 26.71
C PHE A 228 -17.48 -11.03 28.20
N LEU A 229 -17.59 -12.15 28.89
CA LEU A 229 -17.72 -12.19 30.36
C LEU A 229 -16.32 -12.14 30.94
N VAL A 230 -15.95 -11.00 31.51
CA VAL A 230 -14.81 -10.89 32.41
C VAL A 230 -15.34 -10.84 33.83
N ASP A 231 -15.06 -11.85 34.63
CA ASP A 231 -15.44 -11.97 36.05
C ASP A 231 -16.96 -11.85 36.33
N GLY A 232 -17.81 -12.41 35.47
CA GLY A 232 -19.26 -12.47 35.69
C GLY A 232 -19.97 -11.12 35.63
N GLN A 233 -19.30 -10.07 35.19
CA GLN A 233 -19.89 -8.77 34.88
C GLN A 233 -19.80 -8.52 33.36
N GLU A 234 -20.91 -8.15 32.73
CA GLU A 234 -20.92 -7.64 31.37
C GLU A 234 -20.19 -6.29 31.32
N LYS A 235 -18.88 -6.31 31.20
CA LYS A 235 -18.12 -5.13 30.79
C LYS A 235 -18.08 -5.16 29.28
N LEU A 236 -18.71 -4.19 28.64
CA LEU A 236 -18.45 -3.82 27.25
C LEU A 236 -17.02 -3.26 27.19
N LEU A 237 -16.05 -4.15 27.02
CA LEU A 237 -14.68 -3.76 26.73
C LEU A 237 -14.66 -3.19 25.30
N SER A 238 -14.01 -2.06 25.11
CA SER A 238 -13.77 -1.53 23.79
C SER A 238 -12.80 -2.46 23.06
N LEU A 239 -13.22 -2.94 21.88
CA LEU A 239 -12.33 -3.75 21.04
C LEU A 239 -11.28 -2.85 20.43
N PRO A 240 -10.00 -3.22 20.51
CA PRO A 240 -8.94 -2.46 19.87
C PRO A 240 -9.00 -2.60 18.36
N GLU A 241 -8.82 -1.47 17.68
CA GLU A 241 -8.81 -1.40 16.22
C GLU A 241 -7.40 -1.22 15.70
N TRP A 242 -7.01 -2.03 14.71
CA TRP A 242 -5.71 -1.89 14.07
C TRP A 242 -5.70 -0.71 13.10
N THR A 243 -4.65 0.08 13.14
CA THR A 243 -4.49 1.30 12.34
C THR A 243 -3.98 1.00 10.93
N LEU A 244 -4.55 -0.03 10.29
CA LEU A 244 -4.25 -0.43 8.92
C LEU A 244 -5.16 0.29 7.93
N MET A 245 -4.56 0.88 6.92
CA MET A 245 -5.26 1.57 5.85
C MET A 245 -5.14 0.81 4.54
N ARG A 246 -6.24 0.75 3.80
CA ARG A 246 -6.27 0.26 2.44
C ARG A 246 -5.93 1.39 1.48
N VAL A 247 -4.89 1.19 0.69
CA VAL A 247 -4.48 2.15 -0.32
C VAL A 247 -4.28 1.46 -1.66
N PHE A 248 -4.49 2.21 -2.72
CA PHE A 248 -4.20 1.79 -4.08
C PHE A 248 -2.80 2.24 -4.48
N ASN A 249 -1.94 1.30 -4.82
CA ASN A 249 -0.59 1.57 -5.32
C ASN A 249 -0.64 2.00 -6.78
N LEU A 250 -0.26 3.25 -7.07
CA LEU A 250 -0.29 3.81 -8.42
C LEU A 250 0.78 3.23 -9.35
N ALA A 251 1.80 2.56 -8.82
CA ALA A 251 2.85 1.96 -9.63
C ALA A 251 2.54 0.52 -10.06
N THR A 252 1.90 -0.28 -9.18
CA THR A 252 1.58 -1.68 -9.45
C THR A 252 0.11 -1.93 -9.78
N HIS A 253 -0.74 -0.93 -9.55
CA HIS A 253 -2.20 -0.99 -9.74
C HIS A 253 -2.91 -2.01 -8.84
N ASP A 254 -2.34 -2.27 -7.66
CA ASP A 254 -2.87 -3.20 -6.67
C ASP A 254 -3.33 -2.47 -5.42
N TYR A 255 -4.31 -3.06 -4.72
CA TYR A 255 -4.65 -2.65 -3.37
C TYR A 255 -3.74 -3.33 -2.36
N VAL A 256 -3.21 -2.53 -1.43
CA VAL A 256 -2.39 -3.00 -0.32
C VAL A 256 -2.88 -2.42 1.00
N TRP A 257 -2.57 -3.11 2.10
CA TRP A 257 -2.80 -2.61 3.45
C TRP A 257 -1.46 -2.24 4.08
N LEU A 258 -1.43 -1.12 4.79
CA LEU A 258 -0.24 -0.71 5.54
C LEU A 258 -0.65 0.10 6.77
N HIS A 259 0.25 0.16 7.74
CA HIS A 259 0.05 0.96 8.95
C HIS A 259 -0.01 2.45 8.59
N SER A 260 -0.92 3.19 9.24
CA SER A 260 -1.14 4.63 8.97
C SER A 260 0.11 5.50 9.15
N ASP A 261 1.04 5.10 10.01
CA ASP A 261 2.30 5.82 10.22
C ASP A 261 3.24 5.78 9.00
N TYR A 262 3.05 4.85 8.08
CA TYR A 262 3.84 4.75 6.85
C TYR A 262 3.34 5.64 5.72
N LEU A 263 2.26 6.39 5.94
CA LEU A 263 1.71 7.36 5.00
C LEU A 263 2.19 8.76 5.36
N SER A 264 2.69 9.49 4.39
CA SER A 264 2.95 10.93 4.48
C SER A 264 2.16 11.66 3.40
N SER A 265 1.69 12.88 3.72
CA SER A 265 0.99 13.71 2.76
C SER A 265 1.85 13.94 1.52
N TYR A 266 1.23 13.91 0.36
CA TYR A 266 1.90 14.23 -0.89
C TYR A 266 1.83 15.75 -1.12
N GLU A 267 2.97 16.34 -1.45
CA GLU A 267 3.05 17.74 -1.80
C GLU A 267 3.19 17.87 -3.32
N TYR A 268 2.20 18.48 -3.96
CA TYR A 268 2.20 18.72 -5.40
C TYR A 268 3.16 19.84 -5.80
N ASP A 269 3.94 19.61 -6.84
CA ASP A 269 4.93 20.59 -7.34
C ASP A 269 4.37 21.42 -8.50
N LYS A 270 3.71 22.53 -8.17
CA LYS A 270 3.20 23.49 -9.17
C LYS A 270 4.29 24.20 -9.99
N SER A 271 5.54 24.22 -9.50
CA SER A 271 6.66 24.84 -10.22
C SER A 271 7.02 24.11 -11.52
N LEU A 272 6.56 22.86 -11.66
CA LEU A 272 6.73 22.09 -12.89
C LEU A 272 6.08 22.75 -14.12
N LYS A 273 5.11 23.65 -13.90
CA LYS A 273 4.50 24.46 -14.98
C LYS A 273 5.55 25.22 -15.80
N ASP A 274 6.58 25.75 -15.15
CA ASP A 274 7.62 26.53 -15.80
C ASP A 274 8.57 25.65 -16.63
N LYS A 275 8.64 24.35 -16.31
CA LYS A 275 9.44 23.37 -17.04
C LYS A 275 8.74 22.80 -18.28
N LEU A 276 7.43 23.04 -18.42
CA LEU A 276 6.65 22.58 -19.56
C LEU A 276 6.70 23.61 -20.70
N ILE A 277 7.45 23.31 -21.75
CA ILE A 277 7.61 24.19 -22.90
C ILE A 277 6.61 23.79 -23.98
N LEU A 278 5.49 24.51 -24.02
CA LEU A 278 4.42 24.39 -25.01
C LEU A 278 4.10 25.77 -25.62
N PRO A 279 3.52 25.80 -26.83
CA PRO A 279 2.93 27.04 -27.37
C PRO A 279 1.90 27.61 -26.41
N GLN A 280 1.83 28.95 -26.29
CA GLN A 280 0.92 29.64 -25.36
C GLN A 280 -0.54 29.22 -25.56
N THR A 281 -0.97 29.10 -26.81
CA THR A 281 -2.33 28.67 -27.16
C THR A 281 -2.68 27.28 -26.62
N HIS A 282 -1.72 26.34 -26.60
CA HIS A 282 -1.93 25.03 -26.03
C HIS A 282 -2.01 25.08 -24.50
N ARG A 283 -1.18 25.93 -23.85
CA ARG A 283 -1.24 26.14 -22.39
C ARG A 283 -2.59 26.74 -21.97
N ASP A 284 -3.02 27.79 -22.61
CA ASP A 284 -4.29 28.46 -22.30
C ASP A 284 -5.47 27.49 -22.44
N LEU A 285 -5.48 26.66 -23.48
CA LEU A 285 -6.48 25.63 -23.68
C LEU A 285 -6.46 24.58 -22.58
N LEU A 286 -5.28 24.05 -22.25
CA LEU A 286 -5.11 23.06 -21.18
C LEU A 286 -5.50 23.62 -19.81
N ASP A 287 -5.10 24.86 -19.51
CA ASP A 287 -5.47 25.53 -18.26
C ASP A 287 -7.00 25.63 -18.12
N VAL A 288 -7.73 25.97 -19.17
CA VAL A 288 -9.20 26.03 -19.15
C VAL A 288 -9.81 24.65 -18.97
N LEU A 289 -9.38 23.64 -19.73
CA LEU A 289 -9.97 22.29 -19.71
C LEU A 289 -9.67 21.51 -18.42
N THR A 290 -8.54 21.80 -17.77
CA THR A 290 -8.14 21.07 -16.55
C THR A 290 -8.65 21.72 -15.27
N THR A 291 -8.85 23.04 -15.25
CA THR A 291 -9.28 23.79 -14.06
C THR A 291 -10.80 23.75 -13.85
N ASN A 292 -11.58 23.75 -14.94
CA ASN A 292 -13.04 23.84 -14.89
C ASN A 292 -13.73 22.57 -15.40
N VAL A 293 -13.30 21.40 -14.93
CA VAL A 293 -13.84 20.10 -15.37
C VAL A 293 -15.37 20.04 -15.18
N ASP A 294 -15.90 20.64 -14.12
CA ASP A 294 -17.32 20.59 -13.77
C ASP A 294 -18.16 21.71 -14.40
N ALA A 295 -17.54 22.75 -14.97
CA ALA A 295 -18.25 23.93 -15.41
C ALA A 295 -19.11 23.73 -16.70
N PHE A 296 -18.83 22.65 -17.43
CA PHE A 296 -19.49 22.36 -18.73
C PHE A 296 -20.14 20.99 -18.80
N SER A 297 -20.45 20.40 -17.64
CA SER A 297 -20.95 19.01 -17.51
C SER A 297 -22.44 18.83 -17.89
N GLY A 298 -23.11 19.82 -18.42
CA GLY A 298 -24.53 19.75 -18.80
C GLY A 298 -24.73 19.41 -20.28
N ASP A 299 -25.09 18.17 -20.59
CA ASP A 299 -25.67 17.78 -21.88
C ASP A 299 -27.21 17.87 -21.82
N ILE A 300 -27.86 17.95 -23.00
CA ILE A 300 -29.33 18.01 -23.14
C ILE A 300 -30.01 16.75 -22.56
N ILE A 301 -29.28 15.66 -22.44
CA ILE A 301 -29.76 14.38 -21.88
C ILE A 301 -29.03 14.10 -20.56
N GLU A 302 -29.77 14.01 -19.46
CA GLU A 302 -29.22 13.60 -18.16
C GLU A 302 -28.48 12.25 -18.26
N GLY A 303 -27.23 12.22 -17.79
CA GLY A 303 -26.38 11.02 -17.78
C GLY A 303 -25.42 10.89 -18.96
N LYS A 304 -25.51 11.76 -19.99
CA LYS A 304 -24.45 11.94 -20.97
C LYS A 304 -23.62 13.15 -20.57
N THR A 305 -22.52 12.92 -19.93
CA THR A 305 -21.57 13.97 -19.55
C THR A 305 -20.41 13.94 -20.52
N ALA A 306 -20.13 15.06 -21.15
CA ALA A 306 -18.90 15.23 -21.91
C ALA A 306 -17.75 15.40 -20.93
N GLY A 307 -17.14 14.29 -20.47
CA GLY A 307 -15.87 14.35 -19.75
C GLY A 307 -14.81 15.10 -20.58
N ASN A 308 -13.85 15.73 -19.91
CA ASN A 308 -12.79 16.44 -20.63
C ASN A 308 -11.75 15.41 -21.13
N VAL A 309 -11.93 15.00 -22.39
CA VAL A 309 -11.02 14.07 -23.07
C VAL A 309 -10.05 14.88 -23.92
N ILE A 310 -8.76 14.78 -23.62
CA ILE A 310 -7.68 15.49 -24.30
C ILE A 310 -6.81 14.48 -25.03
N LEU A 311 -6.74 14.57 -26.35
CA LEU A 311 -5.89 13.72 -27.18
C LEU A 311 -4.59 14.43 -27.53
N CYS A 312 -3.47 13.89 -27.03
CA CYS A 312 -2.11 14.34 -27.32
C CYS A 312 -1.50 13.46 -28.43
N LYS A 313 -1.37 14.00 -29.64
CA LYS A 313 -0.84 13.26 -30.79
C LYS A 313 0.48 13.84 -31.30
N GLY A 314 1.37 13.02 -31.82
CA GLY A 314 2.65 13.47 -32.38
C GLY A 314 3.72 12.36 -32.34
N ILE A 315 4.90 12.66 -32.85
CA ILE A 315 6.03 11.72 -32.86
C ILE A 315 6.47 11.31 -31.44
N PRO A 316 7.15 10.18 -31.27
CA PRO A 316 7.67 9.77 -29.97
C PRO A 316 8.67 10.78 -29.40
N GLY A 317 8.61 11.01 -28.07
CA GLY A 317 9.61 11.79 -27.33
C GLY A 317 9.42 13.29 -27.31
N VAL A 318 8.29 13.82 -27.79
CA VAL A 318 7.98 15.28 -27.82
C VAL A 318 7.30 15.81 -26.56
N GLY A 319 7.05 14.98 -25.53
CA GLY A 319 6.51 15.42 -24.25
C GLY A 319 5.02 15.19 -24.03
N LYS A 320 4.34 14.35 -24.84
CA LYS A 320 2.90 14.07 -24.70
C LYS A 320 2.52 13.55 -23.29
N THR A 321 3.16 12.49 -22.83
CA THR A 321 2.97 11.90 -21.49
C THR A 321 3.32 12.90 -20.39
N LEU A 322 4.44 13.60 -20.52
CA LEU A 322 4.93 14.60 -19.58
C LEU A 322 3.89 15.72 -19.33
N THR A 323 3.10 16.09 -20.33
CA THR A 323 2.06 17.11 -20.18
C THR A 323 1.01 16.68 -19.17
N ALA A 324 0.50 15.45 -19.26
CA ALA A 324 -0.49 14.94 -18.31
C ALA A 324 0.10 14.82 -16.89
N GLU A 325 1.36 14.39 -16.79
CA GLU A 325 2.09 14.32 -15.51
C GLU A 325 2.21 15.71 -14.85
N ILE A 326 2.63 16.72 -15.61
CA ILE A 326 2.77 18.08 -15.10
C ILE A 326 1.41 18.71 -14.76
N TYR A 327 0.39 18.49 -15.60
CA TYR A 327 -0.93 19.04 -15.31
C TYR A 327 -1.57 18.39 -14.09
N SER A 328 -1.32 17.12 -13.79
CA SER A 328 -1.77 16.50 -12.54
C SER A 328 -1.18 17.20 -11.30
N GLU A 329 0.08 17.62 -11.37
CA GLU A 329 0.74 18.38 -10.30
C GLU A 329 0.18 19.81 -10.17
N ILE A 330 -0.05 20.50 -11.31
CA ILE A 330 -0.59 21.87 -11.33
C ILE A 330 -1.99 21.95 -10.72
N ILE A 331 -2.87 20.99 -11.05
CA ILE A 331 -4.27 20.98 -10.59
C ILE A 331 -4.45 20.20 -9.28
N GLU A 332 -3.37 19.71 -8.69
CA GLU A 332 -3.34 18.98 -7.40
C GLU A 332 -4.28 17.76 -7.42
N ARG A 333 -4.20 16.97 -8.49
CA ARG A 333 -4.95 15.71 -8.61
C ARG A 333 -4.01 14.53 -8.82
N PRO A 334 -4.30 13.36 -8.23
CA PRO A 334 -3.50 12.16 -8.48
C PRO A 334 -3.45 11.83 -9.97
N LEU A 335 -2.32 11.31 -10.43
CA LEU A 335 -2.19 10.78 -11.79
C LEU A 335 -2.37 9.27 -11.79
N TYR A 336 -3.40 8.78 -12.49
CA TYR A 336 -3.60 7.36 -12.73
C TYR A 336 -3.14 7.02 -14.15
N LEU A 337 -1.89 6.57 -14.27
CA LEU A 337 -1.25 6.21 -15.53
C LEU A 337 -1.57 4.76 -15.90
N LEU A 338 -2.06 4.53 -17.10
CA LEU A 338 -2.31 3.21 -17.68
C LEU A 338 -1.65 3.09 -19.05
N HIS A 339 -1.11 1.92 -19.32
CA HIS A 339 -0.70 1.54 -20.66
C HIS A 339 -1.79 0.68 -21.32
N SER A 340 -1.96 0.79 -22.62
CA SER A 340 -2.98 0.04 -23.37
C SER A 340 -2.95 -1.46 -23.11
N GLY A 341 -1.78 -2.05 -22.96
CA GLY A 341 -1.62 -3.49 -22.68
C GLY A 341 -2.13 -3.95 -21.32
N SER A 342 -2.33 -3.05 -20.35
CA SER A 342 -2.83 -3.39 -19.01
C SER A 342 -4.35 -3.62 -18.97
N LEU A 343 -5.07 -3.24 -20.02
CA LEU A 343 -6.53 -3.34 -20.08
C LEU A 343 -7.04 -4.68 -20.63
N GLY A 344 -6.17 -5.55 -21.11
CA GLY A 344 -6.55 -6.86 -21.67
C GLY A 344 -6.36 -6.93 -23.18
N THR A 345 -6.73 -8.07 -23.77
CA THR A 345 -6.54 -8.37 -25.20
C THR A 345 -7.84 -8.59 -25.95
N THR A 346 -8.91 -8.90 -25.25
CA THR A 346 -10.24 -9.13 -25.83
C THR A 346 -11.18 -7.94 -25.56
N ALA A 347 -12.14 -7.69 -26.45
CA ALA A 347 -13.09 -6.59 -26.29
C ALA A 347 -13.85 -6.66 -24.95
N LYS A 348 -14.19 -7.87 -24.48
CA LYS A 348 -14.88 -8.07 -23.20
C LYS A 348 -14.01 -7.72 -22.00
N GLU A 349 -12.77 -8.20 -21.95
CA GLU A 349 -11.82 -7.85 -20.87
C GLU A 349 -11.59 -6.34 -20.82
N ILE A 350 -11.41 -5.73 -21.99
CA ILE A 350 -11.20 -4.28 -22.11
C ILE A 350 -12.42 -3.51 -21.58
N GLU A 351 -13.65 -3.93 -21.92
CA GLU A 351 -14.87 -3.31 -21.41
C GLU A 351 -14.94 -3.38 -19.87
N GLU A 352 -14.75 -4.58 -19.31
CA GLU A 352 -14.79 -4.81 -17.86
C GLU A 352 -13.72 -3.99 -17.12
N ASN A 353 -12.49 -4.00 -17.62
CA ASN A 353 -11.38 -3.26 -17.01
C ASN A 353 -11.53 -1.75 -17.16
N LEU A 354 -11.97 -1.24 -18.32
CA LEU A 354 -12.24 0.18 -18.51
C LEU A 354 -13.32 0.70 -17.56
N ARG A 355 -14.40 -0.05 -17.33
CA ARG A 355 -15.44 0.34 -16.37
C ARG A 355 -14.86 0.49 -14.96
N VAL A 356 -14.02 -0.44 -14.54
CA VAL A 356 -13.36 -0.38 -13.22
C VAL A 356 -12.43 0.83 -13.14
N VAL A 357 -11.62 1.04 -14.17
CA VAL A 357 -10.66 2.16 -14.24
C VAL A 357 -11.39 3.51 -14.24
N PHE A 358 -12.42 3.69 -15.04
CA PHE A 358 -13.19 4.92 -15.12
C PHE A 358 -13.92 5.21 -13.82
N SER A 359 -14.59 4.21 -13.24
CA SER A 359 -15.23 4.34 -11.93
C SER A 359 -14.26 4.72 -10.81
N ARG A 360 -13.05 4.16 -10.80
CA ARG A 360 -11.99 4.56 -9.86
C ARG A 360 -11.54 5.99 -10.10
N SER A 361 -11.28 6.34 -11.36
CA SER A 361 -10.80 7.67 -11.75
C SER A 361 -11.78 8.76 -11.36
N GLU A 362 -13.06 8.56 -11.56
CA GLU A 362 -14.13 9.47 -11.13
C GLU A 362 -14.21 9.58 -9.61
N ARG A 363 -14.22 8.43 -8.90
CA ARG A 363 -14.29 8.37 -7.45
C ARG A 363 -13.11 9.06 -6.77
N TRP A 364 -11.90 8.94 -7.34
CA TRP A 364 -10.69 9.58 -6.82
C TRP A 364 -10.47 10.98 -7.35
N ASN A 365 -11.30 11.45 -8.27
CA ASN A 365 -11.14 12.74 -8.95
C ASN A 365 -9.71 12.92 -9.50
N CYS A 366 -9.16 11.87 -10.09
CA CYS A 366 -7.79 11.86 -10.59
C CYS A 366 -7.70 12.26 -12.07
N VAL A 367 -6.49 12.58 -12.51
CA VAL A 367 -6.14 12.67 -13.94
C VAL A 367 -5.89 11.25 -14.43
N LEU A 368 -6.72 10.76 -15.33
CA LEU A 368 -6.49 9.48 -15.99
C LEU A 368 -5.63 9.70 -17.23
N LEU A 369 -4.52 9.02 -17.33
CA LEU A 369 -3.66 9.02 -18.51
C LEU A 369 -3.62 7.64 -19.14
N LEU A 370 -4.15 7.52 -20.33
CA LEU A 370 -4.02 6.35 -21.18
C LEU A 370 -2.87 6.57 -22.16
N ASP A 371 -1.70 6.06 -21.80
CA ASP A 371 -0.48 6.23 -22.59
C ASP A 371 -0.41 5.17 -23.70
N GLU A 372 0.05 5.58 -24.87
CA GLU A 372 0.08 4.74 -26.09
C GLU A 372 -1.29 4.12 -26.41
N ALA A 373 -2.33 4.95 -26.43
CA ALA A 373 -3.71 4.52 -26.64
C ALA A 373 -4.00 3.97 -28.07
N ASP A 374 -2.99 3.75 -28.87
CA ASP A 374 -3.08 3.41 -30.31
C ASP A 374 -4.08 2.28 -30.58
N VAL A 375 -4.12 1.25 -29.72
CA VAL A 375 -5.04 0.11 -29.86
C VAL A 375 -6.51 0.50 -29.76
N PHE A 376 -6.85 1.53 -29.00
CA PHE A 376 -8.23 1.96 -28.74
C PHE A 376 -8.74 3.04 -29.69
N ILE A 377 -7.83 3.75 -30.34
CA ILE A 377 -8.16 4.94 -31.13
C ILE A 377 -7.87 4.82 -32.61
N VAL A 378 -7.25 3.70 -33.03
CA VAL A 378 -6.92 3.46 -34.44
C VAL A 378 -8.18 3.38 -35.30
N ARG A 379 -8.08 3.91 -36.54
CA ARG A 379 -9.16 3.84 -37.53
C ARG A 379 -9.61 2.41 -37.76
N ARG A 380 -10.93 2.19 -37.76
CA ARG A 380 -11.53 0.87 -38.02
C ARG A 380 -11.17 0.38 -39.43
N ASN A 381 -10.93 -0.91 -39.52
CA ASN A 381 -10.51 -1.58 -40.74
C ASN A 381 -11.22 -2.95 -40.90
N ASP A 382 -10.71 -3.88 -41.69
CA ASP A 382 -11.31 -5.19 -41.91
C ASP A 382 -11.16 -6.15 -40.70
N ASN A 383 -10.42 -5.78 -39.67
CA ASN A 383 -10.24 -6.58 -38.45
C ASN A 383 -11.41 -6.38 -37.49
N ILE A 384 -12.28 -7.40 -37.39
CA ILE A 384 -13.49 -7.38 -36.57
C ILE A 384 -13.16 -7.23 -35.06
N GLU A 385 -12.11 -7.91 -34.57
CA GLU A 385 -11.72 -7.83 -33.16
C GLU A 385 -11.23 -6.43 -32.79
N GLN A 386 -10.40 -5.84 -33.64
CA GLN A 386 -9.93 -4.47 -33.46
C GLN A 386 -11.09 -3.47 -33.50
N ASN A 387 -12.02 -3.64 -34.41
CA ASN A 387 -13.20 -2.78 -34.49
C ASN A 387 -14.11 -2.91 -33.27
N ALA A 388 -14.23 -4.13 -32.69
CA ALA A 388 -14.96 -4.35 -31.45
C ALA A 388 -14.31 -3.63 -30.25
N ILE A 389 -12.99 -3.64 -30.14
CA ILE A 389 -12.23 -2.91 -29.12
C ILE A 389 -12.48 -1.42 -29.22
N VAL A 390 -12.37 -0.82 -30.41
CA VAL A 390 -12.61 0.61 -30.63
C VAL A 390 -14.06 0.98 -30.31
N ALA A 391 -15.02 0.14 -30.68
CA ALA A 391 -16.43 0.36 -30.40
C ALA A 391 -16.74 0.35 -28.90
N GLU A 392 -16.19 -0.60 -28.14
CA GLU A 392 -16.37 -0.68 -26.68
C GLU A 392 -15.70 0.49 -25.97
N PHE A 393 -14.51 0.89 -26.42
CA PHE A 393 -13.85 2.07 -25.89
C PHE A 393 -14.67 3.33 -26.11
N LEU A 394 -15.18 3.56 -27.33
CA LEU A 394 -16.07 4.69 -27.66
C LEU A 394 -17.32 4.71 -26.78
N ARG A 395 -17.96 3.54 -26.58
CA ARG A 395 -19.16 3.40 -25.76
C ARG A 395 -18.87 3.74 -24.30
N THR A 396 -17.79 3.23 -23.74
CA THR A 396 -17.43 3.45 -22.32
C THR A 396 -17.01 4.89 -22.08
N MET A 397 -16.26 5.48 -23.01
CA MET A 397 -15.81 6.87 -22.95
C MET A 397 -16.96 7.89 -22.97
N GLU A 398 -18.09 7.57 -23.61
CA GLU A 398 -19.28 8.45 -23.70
C GLU A 398 -19.93 8.73 -22.33
N TYR A 399 -19.72 7.82 -21.34
CA TYR A 399 -20.25 7.96 -19.99
C TYR A 399 -19.20 8.36 -18.95
N PHE A 400 -17.96 8.60 -19.37
CA PHE A 400 -16.90 8.98 -18.46
C PHE A 400 -16.99 10.46 -18.09
N ASN A 401 -17.12 10.75 -16.79
CA ASN A 401 -17.22 12.11 -16.26
C ASN A 401 -15.95 12.49 -15.48
N GLY A 402 -14.82 12.50 -16.14
CA GLY A 402 -13.52 12.81 -15.54
C GLY A 402 -12.59 13.51 -16.52
N LEU A 403 -11.35 13.70 -16.11
CA LEU A 403 -10.28 14.23 -16.96
C LEU A 403 -9.44 13.07 -17.50
N LEU A 404 -9.51 12.86 -18.82
CA LEU A 404 -8.78 11.82 -19.53
C LEU A 404 -7.78 12.43 -20.52
N PHE A 405 -6.50 12.11 -20.33
CA PHE A 405 -5.47 12.32 -21.34
C PHE A 405 -5.23 11.01 -22.09
N MET A 406 -5.19 11.09 -23.39
CA MET A 406 -4.77 9.99 -24.26
C MET A 406 -3.55 10.43 -25.06
N THR A 407 -2.55 9.55 -25.20
CA THR A 407 -1.40 9.80 -26.06
C THR A 407 -1.36 8.82 -27.23
N THR A 408 -0.90 9.28 -28.39
CA THR A 408 -0.67 8.44 -29.56
C THR A 408 0.60 8.82 -30.30
N ASN A 409 1.28 7.83 -30.82
CA ASN A 409 2.41 7.97 -31.72
C ASN A 409 2.00 7.85 -33.21
N ARG A 410 0.68 7.66 -33.49
CA ARG A 410 0.09 7.51 -34.84
C ARG A 410 -0.86 8.67 -35.16
N PRO A 411 -0.38 9.90 -35.39
CA PRO A 411 -1.22 11.08 -35.50
C PRO A 411 -2.21 11.08 -36.67
N ASN A 412 -1.95 10.26 -37.72
CA ASN A 412 -2.74 10.22 -38.95
C ASN A 412 -3.71 9.02 -39.03
N ASP A 413 -3.68 8.11 -38.05
CA ASP A 413 -4.43 6.86 -38.07
C ASP A 413 -5.47 6.80 -36.94
N ILE A 414 -6.15 7.90 -36.71
CA ILE A 414 -7.13 8.04 -35.62
C ILE A 414 -8.54 7.94 -36.19
N ASP A 415 -9.42 7.17 -35.50
CA ASP A 415 -10.83 7.04 -35.87
C ASP A 415 -11.57 8.38 -35.67
N GLU A 416 -12.39 8.78 -36.64
CA GLU A 416 -13.12 10.05 -36.61
C GLU A 416 -14.10 10.15 -35.43
N ALA A 417 -14.66 9.01 -34.99
CA ALA A 417 -15.54 8.99 -33.83
C ALA A 417 -14.81 9.26 -32.53
N ILE A 418 -13.52 8.94 -32.41
CA ILE A 418 -12.66 9.35 -31.29
C ILE A 418 -12.43 10.85 -31.34
N ILE A 419 -12.07 11.37 -32.51
CA ILE A 419 -11.84 12.83 -32.71
C ILE A 419 -13.06 13.63 -32.29
N SER A 420 -14.25 13.20 -32.66
CA SER A 420 -15.51 13.92 -32.35
C SER A 420 -15.87 13.91 -30.85
N ARG A 421 -15.31 13.00 -30.05
CA ARG A 421 -15.54 12.91 -28.60
C ARG A 421 -14.43 13.57 -27.76
N CYS A 422 -13.35 14.01 -28.38
CA CYS A 422 -12.31 14.75 -27.67
C CYS A 422 -12.72 16.22 -27.49
N ALA A 423 -12.59 16.71 -26.26
CA ALA A 423 -12.76 18.13 -25.95
C ALA A 423 -11.64 18.97 -26.58
N ALA A 424 -10.44 18.38 -26.69
CA ALA A 424 -9.30 18.99 -27.37
C ALA A 424 -8.38 17.97 -28.02
N ILE A 425 -7.72 18.38 -29.09
CA ILE A 425 -6.67 17.62 -29.77
C ILE A 425 -5.43 18.49 -29.82
N ILE A 426 -4.37 18.07 -29.15
CA ILE A 426 -3.11 18.80 -29.11
C ILE A 426 -2.10 18.07 -30.00
N ASN A 427 -1.61 18.80 -30.99
CA ASN A 427 -0.61 18.28 -31.90
C ASN A 427 0.80 18.66 -31.39
N TYR A 428 1.62 17.65 -31.09
CA TYR A 428 2.99 17.83 -30.65
C TYR A 428 3.94 17.63 -31.83
N GLU A 429 4.74 18.64 -32.08
CA GLU A 429 5.74 18.67 -33.12
C GLU A 429 7.16 18.66 -32.52
N ALA A 430 8.16 18.45 -33.34
CA ALA A 430 9.55 18.63 -32.94
C ALA A 430 9.77 20.11 -32.47
N PRO A 431 10.72 20.37 -31.58
CA PRO A 431 11.01 21.70 -31.09
C PRO A 431 11.29 22.68 -32.23
N THR A 432 10.64 23.84 -32.23
CA THR A 432 10.94 24.92 -33.17
C THR A 432 12.23 25.63 -32.77
N LEU A 433 12.80 26.43 -33.67
CA LEU A 433 14.01 27.23 -33.39
C LEU A 433 13.83 28.16 -32.18
N ASP A 434 12.61 28.62 -31.90
CA ASP A 434 12.31 29.51 -30.77
C ASP A 434 12.22 28.74 -29.43
N ASN A 435 11.78 27.48 -29.46
CA ASN A 435 11.57 26.66 -28.26
C ASN A 435 12.77 25.76 -27.92
N ALA A 436 13.53 25.34 -28.92
CA ALA A 436 14.67 24.45 -28.73
C ALA A 436 15.70 24.97 -27.71
N PRO A 437 16.11 26.26 -27.70
CA PRO A 437 17.04 26.77 -26.71
C PRO A 437 16.57 26.58 -25.28
N LYS A 438 15.30 26.86 -25.01
CA LYS A 438 14.68 26.71 -23.68
C LYS A 438 14.65 25.24 -23.25
N ILE A 439 14.33 24.33 -24.17
CA ILE A 439 14.30 22.89 -23.88
C ILE A 439 15.69 22.37 -23.50
N TRP A 440 16.74 22.78 -24.25
CA TRP A 440 18.11 22.43 -23.93
C TRP A 440 18.53 22.94 -22.55
N GLN A 441 18.20 24.18 -22.20
CA GLN A 441 18.50 24.79 -20.89
C GLN A 441 17.76 24.08 -19.76
N VAL A 442 16.44 23.93 -19.84
CA VAL A 442 15.62 23.26 -18.81
C VAL A 442 16.08 21.83 -18.58
N LEU A 443 16.39 21.09 -19.65
CA LEU A 443 16.87 19.71 -19.52
C LEU A 443 18.30 19.62 -18.99
N ALA A 444 19.19 20.58 -19.26
CA ALA A 444 20.53 20.65 -18.69
C ALA A 444 20.48 20.98 -17.18
N GLU A 445 19.64 21.91 -16.78
CA GLU A 445 19.41 22.28 -15.37
C GLU A 445 18.94 21.09 -14.52
N GLN A 446 18.17 20.17 -15.08
CA GLN A 446 17.79 18.92 -14.39
C GLN A 446 18.98 18.06 -13.98
N TYR A 447 20.12 18.21 -14.67
CA TYR A 447 21.38 17.52 -14.35
C TYR A 447 22.34 18.42 -13.56
N GLY A 448 21.89 19.58 -13.08
CA GLY A 448 22.73 20.55 -12.37
C GLY A 448 23.79 21.23 -13.26
N TYR A 449 23.56 21.23 -14.59
CA TYR A 449 24.49 21.82 -15.55
C TYR A 449 23.89 23.03 -16.24
N THR A 450 24.61 24.16 -16.20
CA THR A 450 24.24 25.36 -16.93
C THR A 450 24.92 25.36 -18.29
N LEU A 451 24.17 25.30 -19.39
CA LEU A 451 24.73 25.32 -20.74
C LEU A 451 25.29 26.72 -21.08
N PRO A 452 26.58 26.83 -21.42
CA PRO A 452 27.12 28.10 -21.94
C PRO A 452 26.46 28.48 -23.28
N GLU A 453 26.18 29.74 -23.49
CA GLU A 453 25.55 30.24 -24.73
C GLU A 453 26.28 29.85 -26.00
N THR A 454 27.63 29.86 -25.94
CA THR A 454 28.49 29.45 -27.05
C THR A 454 28.39 27.97 -27.40
N LEU A 455 28.15 27.10 -26.41
CA LEU A 455 27.90 25.68 -26.64
C LEU A 455 26.45 25.46 -27.12
N LEU A 456 25.50 26.16 -26.51
CA LEU A 456 24.09 26.09 -26.89
C LEU A 456 23.89 26.43 -28.37
N SER A 457 24.50 27.52 -28.85
CA SER A 457 24.40 27.91 -30.27
C SER A 457 24.93 26.81 -31.19
N LYS A 458 26.09 26.19 -30.87
CA LYS A 458 26.63 25.08 -31.65
C LYS A 458 25.75 23.83 -31.60
N LEU A 459 25.11 23.54 -30.46
CA LEU A 459 24.18 22.43 -30.33
C LEU A 459 22.94 22.61 -31.21
N LEU A 460 22.38 23.83 -31.23
CA LEU A 460 21.22 24.17 -32.07
C LEU A 460 21.53 24.08 -33.56
N GLU A 461 22.72 24.52 -33.98
CA GLU A 461 23.18 24.38 -35.36
C GLU A 461 23.41 22.91 -35.77
N THR A 462 23.97 22.09 -34.83
CA THR A 462 24.32 20.71 -35.11
C THR A 462 23.11 19.78 -35.05
N PHE A 463 22.12 20.05 -34.17
CA PHE A 463 20.96 19.22 -33.86
C PHE A 463 19.65 20.00 -34.06
N ASN A 464 19.32 20.31 -35.30
CA ASN A 464 18.17 21.17 -35.65
C ASN A 464 16.83 20.42 -35.70
N ASP A 465 16.83 19.09 -35.74
CA ASP A 465 15.61 18.25 -35.78
C ASP A 465 15.72 17.13 -34.71
N ILE A 466 15.84 17.57 -33.45
CA ILE A 466 16.03 16.65 -32.33
C ILE A 466 14.84 16.72 -31.36
N THR A 467 14.37 15.54 -30.87
CA THR A 467 13.28 15.48 -29.92
C THR A 467 13.76 15.80 -28.48
N PRO A 468 12.90 16.30 -27.59
CA PRO A 468 13.22 16.50 -26.18
C PRO A 468 13.74 15.24 -25.48
N ARG A 469 13.24 14.06 -25.84
CA ARG A 469 13.73 12.76 -25.34
C ARG A 469 15.20 12.54 -25.75
N ASP A 470 15.52 12.81 -27.01
CA ASP A 470 16.88 12.64 -27.50
C ASP A 470 17.84 13.68 -26.92
N ILE A 471 17.39 14.93 -26.75
CA ILE A 471 18.15 15.98 -26.04
C ILE A 471 18.49 15.51 -24.63
N LYS A 472 17.51 15.04 -23.86
CA LYS A 472 17.69 14.54 -22.50
C LYS A 472 18.70 13.40 -22.43
N MET A 473 18.62 12.45 -23.34
CA MET A 473 19.53 11.31 -23.38
C MET A 473 20.94 11.70 -23.83
N LEU A 474 21.03 12.62 -24.77
CA LEU A 474 22.30 13.13 -25.26
C LEU A 474 23.04 13.95 -24.19
N LEU A 475 22.33 14.83 -23.47
CA LEU A 475 22.85 15.55 -22.32
C LEU A 475 23.37 14.59 -21.25
N ARG A 476 22.56 13.61 -20.87
CA ARG A 476 22.94 12.62 -19.85
C ARG A 476 24.21 11.86 -20.23
N LEU A 477 24.34 11.49 -21.50
CA LEU A 477 25.52 10.74 -21.98
C LEU A 477 26.75 11.64 -22.08
N ALA A 478 26.62 12.83 -22.66
CA ALA A 478 27.71 13.78 -22.81
C ALA A 478 28.27 14.24 -21.45
N LEU A 479 27.40 14.57 -20.50
CA LEU A 479 27.82 14.95 -19.14
C LEU A 479 28.56 13.82 -18.42
N ARG A 480 28.12 12.56 -18.59
CA ARG A 480 28.83 11.40 -18.02
C ARG A 480 30.20 11.18 -18.65
N VAL A 481 30.30 11.33 -19.96
CA VAL A 481 31.57 11.19 -20.68
C VAL A 481 32.55 12.31 -20.26
N ALA A 482 32.07 13.53 -20.17
CA ALA A 482 32.85 14.67 -19.71
C ALA A 482 33.35 14.50 -18.27
N ALA A 483 32.45 14.09 -17.36
CA ALA A 483 32.79 13.83 -15.95
C ALA A 483 33.88 12.74 -15.81
N ASN A 484 33.77 11.66 -16.60
CA ASN A 484 34.77 10.58 -16.60
C ASN A 484 36.15 11.03 -17.11
N LYS A 485 36.18 12.04 -17.97
CA LYS A 485 37.42 12.65 -18.50
C LYS A 485 37.93 13.83 -17.65
N ASN A 486 37.24 14.18 -16.57
CA ASN A 486 37.46 15.40 -15.78
C ASN A 486 37.55 16.66 -16.65
N ALA A 487 36.64 16.77 -17.64
CA ALA A 487 36.60 17.86 -18.60
C ALA A 487 35.19 18.44 -18.71
N GLU A 488 35.07 19.67 -19.15
CA GLU A 488 33.77 20.25 -19.52
C GLU A 488 33.28 19.65 -20.84
N PRO A 489 31.95 19.41 -21.00
CA PRO A 489 31.40 18.88 -22.22
C PRO A 489 31.51 19.90 -23.36
N ASP A 490 32.06 19.48 -24.47
CA ASP A 490 32.20 20.25 -25.69
C ASP A 490 31.36 19.68 -26.84
N ILE A 491 31.25 20.41 -27.93
CA ILE A 491 30.44 20.02 -29.10
C ILE A 491 30.89 18.67 -29.67
N GLU A 492 32.20 18.36 -29.62
CA GLU A 492 32.72 17.10 -30.12
C GLU A 492 32.29 15.91 -29.27
N THR A 493 32.25 16.10 -27.95
CA THR A 493 31.68 15.11 -27.02
C THR A 493 30.19 14.81 -27.35
N PHE A 494 29.40 15.85 -27.65
CA PHE A 494 28.01 15.68 -28.06
C PHE A 494 27.90 14.96 -29.41
N ARG A 495 28.72 15.27 -30.39
CA ARG A 495 28.76 14.60 -31.71
C ARG A 495 29.08 13.11 -31.57
N GLN A 496 30.12 12.78 -30.78
CA GLN A 496 30.46 11.39 -30.50
C GLN A 496 29.32 10.63 -29.83
N CYS A 497 28.69 11.23 -28.84
CA CYS A 497 27.54 10.65 -28.16
C CYS A 497 26.34 10.46 -29.09
N ALA A 498 26.11 11.39 -30.03
CA ALA A 498 25.01 11.32 -31.00
C ALA A 498 25.15 10.13 -31.97
N MET A 499 26.39 9.81 -32.39
CA MET A 499 26.67 8.64 -33.22
C MET A 499 26.24 7.33 -32.55
N PHE A 500 26.47 7.16 -31.26
CA PHE A 500 26.06 5.97 -30.50
C PHE A 500 24.54 5.85 -30.35
N ARG A 501 23.80 6.92 -30.59
CA ARG A 501 22.35 6.95 -30.49
C ARG A 501 21.65 7.06 -31.85
N ALA A 502 22.39 7.01 -32.92
CA ALA A 502 21.87 7.21 -34.28
C ALA A 502 21.04 8.51 -34.43
N ILE A 503 21.42 9.56 -33.70
CA ILE A 503 20.80 10.88 -33.80
C ILE A 503 21.37 11.58 -35.05
N LYS A 504 20.48 12.08 -35.90
CA LYS A 504 20.88 12.82 -37.10
C LYS A 504 21.52 14.15 -36.72
N MET A 505 22.58 14.50 -37.43
CA MET A 505 23.26 15.80 -37.31
C MET A 505 23.06 16.58 -38.60
N ALA A 506 22.95 17.90 -38.50
CA ALA A 506 22.85 18.76 -39.67
C ALA A 506 24.12 18.63 -40.52
N GLY A 507 23.97 18.33 -41.79
CA GLY A 507 25.07 18.19 -42.75
C GLY A 507 25.56 16.77 -43.02
N ASN A 508 24.90 15.76 -42.47
CA ASN A 508 25.12 14.35 -42.83
C ASN A 508 23.88 13.74 -43.50
#